data_0e7ce9e3713674971f3d5bd601e78e59
#
_entry.id   0e7ce9e3713674971f3d5bd601e78e59
#
_cell.length_a   1.000
_cell.length_b   1.000
_cell.length_c   1.000
_cell.angle_alpha   90.00
_cell.angle_beta   90.00
_cell.angle_gamma   90.00
#
_symmetry.space_group_name_H-M   'P 1'
#
loop_
_entity.id
_entity.type
_entity.pdbx_description
1 polymer ?
#
loop_
_entity_poly.entity_id
_entity_poly.type
_entity_poly.pdbx_seq_one_letter_code
_entity_poly.pdbx_strand_id
1 'polypeptide(L)'
;HHRRPRHAACLSRLQRLFYACVGSAYVVRSQDPITLSAVNSEPEPDLVLAQAQPDDYASRHPGAADIALVVEIADSSLTFDRTTKASLYAAAGIPEYWIVNLVDDWGEVYREPRTFADRSGEYRQREIGRAGDYVTPTHIPGCHLAVSEILPL
;
A
#
# COMPACT_ATOMS: atom_id res chain seq x y z
N HIS A 1 9.62 -17.12 8.15
CA HIS A 1 9.66 -15.86 7.44
C HIS A 1 10.31 -14.76 8.30
N HIS A 2 11.49 -14.33 7.88
CA HIS A 2 12.20 -13.27 8.58
C HIS A 2 11.94 -11.93 7.96
N ARG A 3 11.55 -10.97 8.79
CA ARG A 3 11.59 -9.56 8.42
C ARG A 3 12.88 -8.95 8.96
N ARG A 4 13.55 -8.17 8.10
CA ARG A 4 14.73 -7.43 8.52
C ARG A 4 14.34 -6.30 9.46
N PRO A 5 15.25 -5.86 10.36
CA PRO A 5 14.95 -4.79 11.32
C PRO A 5 14.44 -3.49 10.68
N ARG A 6 15.00 -3.08 9.54
CA ARG A 6 14.54 -1.85 8.87
C ARG A 6 13.12 -1.99 8.33
N HIS A 7 12.76 -3.15 7.78
CA HIS A 7 11.40 -3.43 7.33
C HIS A 7 10.42 -3.33 8.50
N ALA A 8 10.72 -3.98 9.61
CA ALA A 8 9.87 -3.96 10.79
C ALA A 8 9.73 -2.55 11.39
N ALA A 9 10.81 -1.80 11.44
CA ALA A 9 10.79 -0.41 11.93
C ALA A 9 9.92 0.47 11.03
N CYS A 10 10.05 0.33 9.72
CA CYS A 10 9.23 1.07 8.75
C CYS A 10 7.75 0.75 8.92
N LEU A 11 7.40 -0.53 9.05
CA LEU A 11 6.01 -0.94 9.27
C LEU A 11 5.44 -0.34 10.56
N SER A 12 6.20 -0.36 11.64
CA SER A 12 5.78 0.25 12.90
C SER A 12 5.52 1.75 12.76
N ARG A 13 6.38 2.46 12.03
CA ARG A 13 6.21 3.89 11.77
C ARG A 13 4.96 4.16 10.95
N LEU A 14 4.76 3.42 9.87
CA LEU A 14 3.57 3.56 9.03
C LEU A 14 2.29 3.30 9.82
N GLN A 15 2.25 2.24 10.62
CA GLN A 15 1.10 1.94 11.46
C GLN A 15 0.76 3.10 12.39
N ARG A 16 1.75 3.61 13.11
CA ARG A 16 1.56 4.72 14.04
C ARG A 16 1.07 5.98 13.33
N LEU A 17 1.69 6.32 12.20
CA LEU A 17 1.33 7.51 11.43
C LEU A 17 -0.10 7.40 10.88
N PHE A 18 -0.47 6.26 10.32
CA PHE A 18 -1.82 6.07 9.79
C PHE A 18 -2.87 6.00 10.89
N TYR A 19 -2.60 5.33 12.01
CA TYR A 19 -3.55 5.32 13.12
C TYR A 19 -3.87 6.73 13.62
N ALA A 20 -2.91 7.64 13.56
CA ALA A 20 -3.11 9.01 14.02
C ALA A 20 -3.97 9.86 13.09
N CYS A 21 -4.10 9.49 11.81
CA CYS A 21 -4.73 10.36 10.80
C CYS A 21 -5.91 9.75 10.07
N VAL A 22 -6.08 8.42 10.11
CA VAL A 22 -7.02 7.72 9.23
C VAL A 22 -8.50 7.95 9.59
N GLY A 23 -8.79 8.31 10.83
CA GLY A 23 -10.16 8.52 11.30
C GLY A 23 -10.94 7.22 11.43
N SER A 24 -12.28 7.35 11.53
CA SER A 24 -13.17 6.20 11.76
C SER A 24 -13.69 5.54 10.48
N ALA A 25 -13.53 6.19 9.32
CA ALA A 25 -14.04 5.69 8.04
C ALA A 25 -13.17 4.56 7.46
N TYR A 26 -11.93 4.45 7.89
CA TYR A 26 -10.97 3.47 7.39
C TYR A 26 -10.30 2.74 8.55
N VAL A 27 -9.84 1.53 8.27
CA VAL A 27 -9.04 0.73 9.20
C VAL A 27 -7.66 0.47 8.61
N VAL A 28 -6.67 0.36 9.48
CA VAL A 28 -5.30 0.00 9.12
C VAL A 28 -5.14 -1.49 9.34
N ARG A 29 -4.78 -2.22 8.29
CA ARG A 29 -4.54 -3.66 8.36
C ARG A 29 -3.11 -3.96 7.97
N SER A 30 -2.47 -4.87 8.68
CA SER A 30 -1.06 -5.21 8.45
C SER A 30 -0.91 -6.70 8.24
N GLN A 31 -0.33 -7.08 7.09
CA GLN A 31 0.05 -8.46 6.80
C GLN A 31 -1.12 -9.46 6.84
N ASP A 32 -2.33 -8.99 6.67
CA ASP A 32 -3.53 -9.80 6.51
C ASP A 32 -3.89 -9.92 5.04
N PRO A 33 -4.56 -11.01 4.64
CA PRO A 33 -4.98 -11.20 3.25
C PRO A 33 -5.98 -10.14 2.78
N ILE A 34 -5.91 -9.84 1.48
CA ILE A 34 -6.96 -9.17 0.74
C ILE A 34 -7.40 -10.07 -0.42
N THR A 35 -8.66 -9.97 -0.81
CA THR A 35 -9.21 -10.81 -1.88
C THR A 35 -9.34 -10.01 -3.16
N LEU A 36 -8.52 -10.32 -4.15
CA LEU A 36 -8.52 -9.65 -5.45
C LEU A 36 -9.17 -10.57 -6.49
N SER A 37 -10.51 -10.60 -6.51
CA SER A 37 -11.29 -11.53 -7.34
C SER A 37 -11.02 -11.38 -8.83
N ALA A 38 -10.83 -10.15 -9.31
CA ALA A 38 -10.59 -9.88 -10.74
C ALA A 38 -9.31 -10.53 -11.26
N VAL A 39 -8.33 -10.78 -10.39
CA VAL A 39 -7.05 -11.40 -10.76
C VAL A 39 -6.83 -12.74 -10.06
N ASN A 40 -7.86 -13.25 -9.39
CA ASN A 40 -7.86 -14.55 -8.70
C ASN A 40 -6.65 -14.71 -7.77
N SER A 41 -6.45 -13.74 -6.87
CA SER A 41 -5.30 -13.71 -5.97
C SER A 41 -5.70 -13.23 -4.57
N GLU A 42 -5.00 -13.74 -3.56
CA GLU A 42 -5.17 -13.30 -2.16
C GLU A 42 -3.82 -12.96 -1.54
N PRO A 43 -3.19 -11.84 -1.95
CA PRO A 43 -1.93 -11.43 -1.37
C PRO A 43 -2.09 -10.97 0.07
N GLU A 44 -0.96 -10.91 0.79
CA GLU A 44 -0.88 -10.39 2.16
C GLU A 44 0.04 -9.16 2.17
N PRO A 45 -0.47 -7.98 1.77
CA PRO A 45 0.35 -6.77 1.73
C PRO A 45 0.87 -6.39 3.11
N ASP A 46 1.99 -5.66 3.14
CA ASP A 46 2.54 -5.17 4.41
C ASP A 46 1.54 -4.28 5.14
N LEU A 47 0.84 -3.39 4.43
CA LEU A 47 -0.16 -2.54 5.03
C LEU A 47 -1.25 -2.19 4.02
N VAL A 48 -2.49 -2.12 4.50
CA VAL A 48 -3.67 -1.77 3.71
C VAL A 48 -4.52 -0.78 4.51
N LEU A 49 -5.04 0.23 3.82
CA LEU A 49 -6.11 1.08 4.34
C LEU A 49 -7.40 0.65 3.65
N ALA A 50 -8.32 0.08 4.44
CA ALA A 50 -9.60 -0.41 3.95
C ALA A 50 -10.75 0.33 4.62
N GLN A 51 -11.89 0.42 3.93
CA GLN A 51 -13.09 1.01 4.50
C GLN A 51 -13.51 0.25 5.76
N ALA A 52 -13.88 0.97 6.80
CA ALA A 52 -14.37 0.37 8.03
C ALA A 52 -15.67 -0.43 7.77
N GLN A 53 -15.78 -1.60 8.35
CA GLN A 53 -16.96 -2.45 8.27
C GLN A 53 -17.47 -2.75 9.68
N PRO A 54 -18.80 -2.88 9.87
CA PRO A 54 -19.36 -3.14 11.21
C PRO A 54 -18.85 -4.42 11.86
N ASP A 55 -18.50 -5.45 11.06
CA ASP A 55 -18.00 -6.73 11.56
C ASP A 55 -16.47 -6.84 11.52
N ASP A 56 -15.76 -5.73 11.24
CA ASP A 56 -14.30 -5.71 11.15
C ASP A 56 -13.72 -6.77 10.18
N TYR A 57 -14.44 -7.02 9.09
CA TYR A 57 -14.08 -8.06 8.09
C TYR A 57 -14.05 -9.48 8.68
N ALA A 58 -14.90 -9.76 9.68
CA ALA A 58 -14.96 -11.10 10.29
C ALA A 58 -15.50 -12.17 9.33
N SER A 59 -16.31 -11.77 8.33
CA SER A 59 -16.96 -12.70 7.39
C SER A 59 -16.26 -12.83 6.04
N ARG A 60 -15.33 -11.91 5.73
CA ARG A 60 -14.57 -11.92 4.47
C ARG A 60 -13.35 -11.02 4.60
N HIS A 61 -12.37 -11.20 3.73
CA HIS A 61 -11.26 -10.26 3.60
C HIS A 61 -11.68 -9.04 2.78
N PRO A 62 -11.00 -7.88 2.93
CA PRO A 62 -11.25 -6.73 2.08
C PRO A 62 -11.02 -7.09 0.60
N GLY A 63 -11.93 -6.66 -0.25
CA GLY A 63 -11.79 -6.72 -1.70
C GLY A 63 -11.29 -5.39 -2.27
N ALA A 64 -11.00 -5.36 -3.56
CA ALA A 64 -10.47 -4.16 -4.22
C ALA A 64 -11.35 -2.92 -4.00
N ALA A 65 -12.69 -3.08 -4.02
CA ALA A 65 -13.63 -1.98 -3.83
C ALA A 65 -13.58 -1.37 -2.42
N ASP A 66 -13.08 -2.11 -1.43
CA ASP A 66 -12.97 -1.64 -0.05
C ASP A 66 -11.68 -0.89 0.23
N ILE A 67 -10.70 -0.98 -0.67
CA ILE A 67 -9.32 -0.58 -0.39
C ILE A 67 -9.01 0.79 -0.99
N ALA A 68 -8.52 1.70 -0.16
CA ALA A 68 -8.05 3.03 -0.59
C ALA A 68 -6.57 3.04 -0.93
N LEU A 69 -5.78 2.19 -0.26
CA LEU A 69 -4.31 2.19 -0.41
C LEU A 69 -3.74 0.83 -0.03
N VAL A 70 -2.79 0.36 -0.83
CA VAL A 70 -1.90 -0.76 -0.49
C VAL A 70 -0.48 -0.22 -0.38
N VAL A 71 0.24 -0.60 0.68
CA VAL A 71 1.64 -0.25 0.88
C VAL A 71 2.48 -1.51 1.01
N GLU A 72 3.55 -1.58 0.22
CA GLU A 72 4.58 -2.61 0.36
C GLU A 72 5.90 -1.94 0.77
N ILE A 73 6.59 -2.57 1.68
CA ILE A 73 7.90 -2.11 2.13
C ILE A 73 8.94 -2.99 1.45
N ALA A 74 9.79 -2.40 0.61
CA ALA A 74 10.67 -3.14 -0.28
C ALA A 74 12.14 -2.92 0.05
N ASP A 75 12.84 -4.03 0.29
CA ASP A 75 14.30 -4.09 0.36
C ASP A 75 14.76 -5.01 -0.76
N SER A 76 14.98 -6.29 -0.51
CA SER A 76 15.38 -7.26 -1.54
C SER A 76 14.28 -7.57 -2.56
N SER A 77 13.03 -7.25 -2.25
CA SER A 77 11.86 -7.49 -3.12
C SER A 77 11.56 -6.35 -4.08
N LEU A 78 12.39 -5.31 -4.15
CA LEU A 78 12.06 -4.07 -4.85
C LEU A 78 11.63 -4.28 -6.31
N THR A 79 12.38 -5.07 -7.08
CA THR A 79 12.04 -5.34 -8.47
C THR A 79 10.68 -6.05 -8.59
N PHE A 80 10.42 -7.04 -7.74
CA PHE A 80 9.16 -7.77 -7.71
C PHE A 80 7.99 -6.84 -7.36
N ASP A 81 8.17 -5.96 -6.40
CA ASP A 81 7.14 -5.01 -5.98
C ASP A 81 6.84 -3.97 -7.05
N ARG A 82 7.87 -3.53 -7.78
CA ARG A 82 7.73 -2.57 -8.90
C ARG A 82 7.10 -3.17 -10.15
N THR A 83 7.24 -4.46 -10.37
CA THR A 83 6.79 -5.12 -11.61
C THR A 83 5.59 -6.01 -11.36
N THR A 84 5.80 -7.18 -10.80
CA THR A 84 4.75 -8.20 -10.65
C THR A 84 3.62 -7.71 -9.74
N LYS A 85 3.94 -7.18 -8.57
CA LYS A 85 2.90 -6.70 -7.64
C LYS A 85 2.22 -5.44 -8.15
N ALA A 86 2.96 -4.50 -8.72
CA ALA A 86 2.34 -3.29 -9.30
C ALA A 86 1.34 -3.65 -10.40
N SER A 87 1.69 -4.57 -11.29
CA SER A 87 0.79 -5.06 -12.32
C SER A 87 -0.45 -5.74 -11.73
N LEU A 88 -0.27 -6.58 -10.72
CA LEU A 88 -1.35 -7.28 -10.03
C LEU A 88 -2.34 -6.30 -9.39
N TYR A 89 -1.84 -5.37 -8.61
CA TYR A 89 -2.69 -4.40 -7.91
C TYR A 89 -3.41 -3.46 -8.88
N ALA A 90 -2.73 -3.02 -9.93
CA ALA A 90 -3.36 -2.18 -10.96
C ALA A 90 -4.46 -2.94 -11.69
N ALA A 91 -4.20 -4.20 -12.10
CA ALA A 91 -5.20 -5.04 -12.76
C ALA A 91 -6.41 -5.32 -11.88
N ALA A 92 -6.23 -5.38 -10.57
CA ALA A 92 -7.30 -5.57 -9.61
C ALA A 92 -8.11 -4.28 -9.35
N GLY A 93 -7.64 -3.13 -9.82
CA GLY A 93 -8.31 -1.85 -9.62
C GLY A 93 -8.00 -1.18 -8.29
N ILE A 94 -6.90 -1.54 -7.63
CA ILE A 94 -6.46 -0.84 -6.40
C ILE A 94 -6.08 0.60 -6.79
N PRO A 95 -6.77 1.61 -6.24
CA PRO A 95 -6.64 2.99 -6.72
C PRO A 95 -5.28 3.61 -6.49
N GLU A 96 -4.61 3.20 -5.41
CA GLU A 96 -3.30 3.77 -5.05
C GLU A 96 -2.42 2.70 -4.42
N TYR A 97 -1.15 2.68 -4.82
CA TYR A 97 -0.17 1.72 -4.37
C TYR A 97 1.12 2.46 -4.03
N TRP A 98 1.65 2.24 -2.84
CA TRP A 98 2.91 2.82 -2.41
C TRP A 98 3.95 1.73 -2.22
N ILE A 99 5.16 2.01 -2.66
CA ILE A 99 6.34 1.24 -2.27
C ILE A 99 7.21 2.14 -1.40
N VAL A 100 7.47 1.70 -0.17
CA VAL A 100 8.53 2.33 0.64
C VAL A 100 9.83 1.62 0.25
N ASN A 101 10.65 2.32 -0.51
CA ASN A 101 11.88 1.78 -1.10
C ASN A 101 13.02 1.96 -0.12
N LEU A 102 13.39 0.88 0.58
CA LEU A 102 14.48 0.88 1.56
C LEU A 102 15.86 0.73 0.92
N VAL A 103 15.92 0.47 -0.39
CA VAL A 103 17.21 0.43 -1.13
C VAL A 103 17.70 1.85 -1.39
N ASP A 104 16.79 2.71 -1.87
CA ASP A 104 17.12 4.08 -2.26
C ASP A 104 16.67 5.12 -1.22
N ASP A 105 15.98 4.69 -0.15
CA ASP A 105 15.47 5.54 0.91
C ASP A 105 14.53 6.63 0.42
N TRP A 106 13.46 6.21 -0.26
CA TRP A 106 12.37 7.10 -0.68
C TRP A 106 11.04 6.36 -0.75
N GLY A 107 9.95 7.11 -0.96
CA GLY A 107 8.64 6.56 -1.24
C GLY A 107 8.34 6.62 -2.74
N GLU A 108 7.66 5.60 -3.26
CA GLU A 108 7.14 5.57 -4.62
C GLU A 108 5.62 5.52 -4.55
N VAL A 109 4.95 6.46 -5.22
CA VAL A 109 3.50 6.57 -5.21
C VAL A 109 2.98 6.28 -6.61
N TYR A 110 2.13 5.27 -6.71
CA TYR A 110 1.53 4.82 -7.97
C TYR A 110 0.04 5.09 -7.94
N ARG A 111 -0.48 5.73 -8.99
CA ARG A 111 -1.89 6.09 -9.12
C ARG A 111 -2.39 5.85 -10.53
N GLU A 112 -3.71 5.94 -10.70
CA GLU A 112 -4.41 5.76 -11.97
C GLU A 112 -4.16 4.38 -12.58
N PRO A 113 -4.70 3.32 -11.94
CA PRO A 113 -4.57 1.97 -12.47
C PRO A 113 -5.32 1.80 -13.78
N ARG A 114 -4.78 0.97 -14.67
CA ARG A 114 -5.48 0.50 -15.86
C ARG A 114 -5.18 -0.96 -16.12
N THR A 115 -6.09 -1.62 -16.81
CA THR A 115 -5.98 -3.04 -17.18
C THR A 115 -5.88 -3.17 -18.68
N PHE A 116 -4.94 -4.01 -19.14
CA PHE A 116 -4.77 -4.32 -20.56
C PHE A 116 -5.61 -5.54 -20.97
N ALA A 117 -5.71 -5.78 -22.29
CA ALA A 117 -6.46 -6.89 -22.83
C ALA A 117 -5.98 -8.26 -22.36
N ASP A 118 -4.68 -8.40 -22.06
CA ASP A 118 -4.08 -9.64 -21.54
C ASP A 118 -4.30 -9.81 -20.02
N ARG A 119 -5.08 -8.92 -19.39
CA ARG A 119 -5.39 -8.87 -17.95
C ARG A 119 -4.24 -8.44 -17.08
N SER A 120 -3.10 -8.03 -17.64
CA SER A 120 -2.09 -7.32 -16.85
C SER A 120 -2.54 -5.91 -16.57
N GLY A 121 -1.89 -5.27 -15.60
CA GLY A 121 -2.22 -3.90 -15.24
C GLY A 121 -0.99 -3.02 -15.18
N GLU A 122 -1.25 -1.72 -15.09
CA GLU A 122 -0.20 -0.73 -14.92
C GLU A 122 -0.79 0.50 -14.23
N TYR A 123 0.02 1.17 -13.42
CA TYR A 123 -0.32 2.49 -12.91
C TYR A 123 0.21 3.55 -13.88
N ARG A 124 -0.66 4.47 -14.28
CA ARG A 124 -0.32 5.50 -15.28
C ARG A 124 0.50 6.63 -14.71
N GLN A 125 0.47 6.83 -13.39
CA GLN A 125 1.26 7.84 -12.69
C GLN A 125 2.20 7.20 -11.69
N ARG A 126 3.42 7.75 -11.61
CA ARG A 126 4.42 7.37 -10.62
C ARG A 126 5.12 8.63 -10.13
N GLU A 127 5.17 8.81 -8.83
CA GLU A 127 5.88 9.92 -8.20
C GLU A 127 6.88 9.38 -7.16
N ILE A 128 7.99 10.08 -7.00
CA ILE A 128 8.99 9.78 -5.97
C ILE A 128 8.88 10.84 -4.87
N GLY A 129 8.68 10.38 -3.62
CA GLY A 129 8.72 11.21 -2.43
C GLY A 129 10.01 11.00 -1.66
N ARG A 130 10.85 12.02 -1.59
CA ARG A 130 12.12 11.98 -0.85
C ARG A 130 11.95 12.47 0.58
N ALA A 131 13.00 12.38 1.39
CA ALA A 131 12.94 12.69 2.81
C ALA A 131 12.40 14.09 3.14
N GLY A 132 12.59 15.07 2.25
CA GLY A 132 12.05 16.42 2.42
C GLY A 132 10.62 16.60 1.94
N ASP A 133 9.98 15.56 1.40
CA ASP A 133 8.67 15.63 0.80
C ASP A 133 7.61 15.04 1.73
N TYR A 134 6.33 15.28 1.35
CA TYR A 134 5.17 14.66 1.97
C TYR A 134 4.47 13.77 0.97
N VAL A 135 3.76 12.75 1.47
CA VAL A 135 2.90 11.89 0.66
C VAL A 135 1.52 11.83 1.31
N THR A 136 0.48 11.88 0.47
CA THR A 136 -0.90 11.92 0.95
C THR A 136 -1.75 10.97 0.13
N PRO A 137 -2.43 9.97 0.75
CA PRO A 137 -3.36 9.10 0.03
C PRO A 137 -4.48 9.92 -0.58
N THR A 138 -4.83 9.65 -1.83
CA THR A 138 -5.86 10.42 -2.54
C THR A 138 -7.19 10.40 -1.81
N HIS A 139 -7.60 9.24 -1.30
CA HIS A 139 -8.90 9.09 -0.66
C HIS A 139 -8.91 9.42 0.83
N ILE A 140 -7.75 9.71 1.41
CA ILE A 140 -7.64 10.04 2.85
C ILE A 140 -6.74 11.27 3.00
N PRO A 141 -7.24 12.46 2.60
CA PRO A 141 -6.40 13.67 2.56
C PRO A 141 -5.94 14.15 3.93
N GLY A 142 -6.58 13.68 5.01
CA GLY A 142 -6.12 13.96 6.38
C GLY A 142 -4.79 13.29 6.73
N CYS A 143 -4.36 12.29 5.95
CA CYS A 143 -3.10 11.58 6.18
C CYS A 143 -1.97 12.19 5.35
N HIS A 144 -1.52 13.37 5.74
CA HIS A 144 -0.41 14.08 5.10
C HIS A 144 0.89 13.70 5.81
N LEU A 145 1.62 12.73 5.25
CA LEU A 145 2.75 12.10 5.91
C LEU A 145 4.09 12.64 5.41
N ALA A 146 4.99 12.99 6.33
CA ALA A 146 6.37 13.33 5.99
C ALA A 146 7.13 12.04 5.65
N VAL A 147 7.78 11.98 4.50
CA VAL A 147 8.55 10.80 4.09
C VAL A 147 9.66 10.49 5.08
N SER A 148 10.30 11.53 5.65
CA SER A 148 11.34 11.36 6.67
C SER A 148 10.84 10.65 7.94
N GLU A 149 9.55 10.72 8.23
CA GLU A 149 8.96 10.02 9.37
C GLU A 149 8.62 8.56 9.08
N ILE A 150 8.47 8.22 7.80
CA ILE A 150 8.23 6.85 7.35
C ILE A 150 9.54 6.06 7.30
N LEU A 151 10.58 6.67 6.78
CA LEU A 151 11.87 6.00 6.58
C LEU A 151 12.61 5.83 7.91
N PRO A 152 13.10 4.62 8.20
CA PRO A 152 13.90 4.38 9.42
C PRO A 152 15.36 4.77 9.18
N LEU A 153 15.59 6.03 9.02
CA LEU A 153 16.92 6.59 8.77
C LEU A 153 17.73 6.74 10.07
#